data_5ac6c67e1337d310de78ba8f3f8d410f
#
_entry.id   5ac6c67e1337d310de78ba8f3f8d410f
#
_cell.length_a   1.000
_cell.length_b   1.000
_cell.length_c   1.000
_cell.angle_alpha   90.00
_cell.angle_beta   90.00
_cell.angle_gamma   90.00
#
_symmetry.space_group_name_H-M   'P 1'
#
loop_
_entity.id
_entity.type
_entity.pdbx_description
1 polymer ?
#
loop_
_entity_poly.entity_id
_entity_poly.type
_entity_poly.pdbx_seq_one_letter_code
_entity_poly.pdbx_strand_id
1 'polypeptide(L)'
;LIGEDGEIYQIVKETNRAWHAGISYWAGQTDINSHSIGIEMQNPGHELGYKKFTEEQMDGLVSLTKDIFKRRTIPNRNVLGHSDIAPARKKDPGKLFNWQWLSEQGVGFWPKANKLISTKFSKTFELREQLSLIGYDPSVSVRSVLVAFQRHFRPKKIDGLLDSETALLIDSYTKTA
;
A
#
# COMPACT_ATOMS: atom_id res chain seq x y z
N LEU A 1 8.88 14.24 4.39
CA LEU A 1 9.80 13.31 5.00
C LEU A 1 9.52 13.21 6.49
N ILE A 2 9.58 11.99 7.04
CA ILE A 2 9.48 11.75 8.49
C ILE A 2 10.81 11.12 8.96
N GLY A 3 11.49 11.79 9.89
CA GLY A 3 12.72 11.33 10.52
C GLY A 3 12.49 10.13 11.45
N GLU A 4 13.56 9.44 11.86
CA GLU A 4 13.49 8.32 12.83
C GLU A 4 12.96 8.76 14.22
N ASP A 5 13.12 10.03 14.54
CA ASP A 5 12.61 10.71 15.74
C ASP A 5 11.15 11.20 15.61
N GLY A 6 10.50 10.95 14.45
CA GLY A 6 9.14 11.38 14.15
C GLY A 6 9.04 12.84 13.67
N GLU A 7 10.14 13.59 13.55
CA GLU A 7 10.10 14.94 13.01
C GLU A 7 9.65 14.96 11.55
N ILE A 8 8.80 15.94 11.21
CA ILE A 8 8.16 16.05 9.89
C ILE A 8 8.75 17.23 9.13
N TYR A 9 9.30 16.95 7.96
CA TYR A 9 9.89 17.94 7.06
C TYR A 9 9.08 18.05 5.78
N GLN A 10 8.59 19.26 5.45
CA GLN A 10 7.98 19.53 4.16
C GLN A 10 9.05 19.83 3.11
N ILE A 11 9.26 18.90 2.17
CA ILE A 11 10.27 19.04 1.10
C ILE A 11 9.68 19.83 -0.09
N VAL A 12 8.43 19.53 -0.47
CA VAL A 12 7.73 20.17 -1.58
C VAL A 12 6.36 20.65 -1.10
N LYS A 13 5.96 21.84 -1.50
CA LYS A 13 4.62 22.36 -1.22
C LYS A 13 3.57 21.51 -1.93
N GLU A 14 2.43 21.22 -1.28
CA GLU A 14 1.34 20.43 -1.86
C GLU A 14 0.73 21.04 -3.14
N THR A 15 0.97 22.30 -3.41
CA THR A 15 0.56 22.99 -4.66
C THR A 15 1.48 22.66 -5.83
N ASN A 16 2.63 22.04 -5.57
CA ASN A 16 3.65 21.74 -6.56
C ASN A 16 3.72 20.23 -6.78
N ARG A 17 3.99 19.83 -8.02
CA ARG A 17 4.24 18.43 -8.36
C ARG A 17 5.57 17.97 -7.79
N ALA A 18 5.57 16.85 -7.07
CA ALA A 18 6.77 16.17 -6.60
C ALA A 18 7.04 14.89 -7.42
N TRP A 19 8.31 14.52 -7.56
CA TRP A 19 8.75 13.31 -8.27
C TRP A 19 9.04 12.21 -7.25
N HIS A 20 8.02 11.50 -6.77
CA HIS A 20 8.12 10.50 -5.71
C HIS A 20 7.65 9.09 -6.10
N ALA A 21 6.78 8.98 -7.13
CA ALA A 21 6.17 7.70 -7.52
C ALA A 21 6.91 7.01 -8.69
N GLY A 22 7.59 7.80 -9.55
CA GLY A 22 8.20 7.28 -10.78
C GLY A 22 7.18 6.66 -11.73
N ILE A 23 7.59 5.68 -12.54
CA ILE A 23 6.67 4.89 -13.38
C ILE A 23 5.81 4.03 -12.47
N SER A 24 4.51 4.30 -12.47
CA SER A 24 3.56 3.72 -11.52
C SER A 24 2.14 3.74 -12.07
N TYR A 25 1.26 2.97 -11.46
CA TYR A 25 -0.14 2.87 -11.84
C TYR A 25 -0.99 2.58 -10.59
N TRP A 26 -2.16 3.19 -10.51
CA TRP A 26 -3.20 2.82 -9.55
C TRP A 26 -4.58 3.21 -10.06
N ALA A 27 -5.52 2.25 -10.08
CA ALA A 27 -6.93 2.48 -10.42
C ALA A 27 -7.14 3.31 -11.72
N GLY A 28 -6.38 3.00 -12.78
CA GLY A 28 -6.46 3.69 -14.07
C GLY A 28 -5.54 4.92 -14.21
N GLN A 29 -4.90 5.36 -13.13
CA GLN A 29 -3.99 6.51 -13.16
C GLN A 29 -2.54 6.07 -13.37
N THR A 30 -1.84 6.72 -14.31
CA THR A 30 -0.41 6.48 -14.60
C THR A 30 0.50 7.63 -14.16
N ASP A 31 -0.03 8.84 -14.02
CA ASP A 31 0.70 10.00 -13.50
C ASP A 31 0.43 10.21 -12.00
N ILE A 32 0.85 9.21 -11.20
CA ILE A 32 0.65 9.24 -9.74
C ILE A 32 1.35 10.46 -9.10
N ASN A 33 2.47 10.93 -9.65
CA ASN A 33 3.16 12.14 -9.18
C ASN A 33 2.28 13.39 -9.15
N SER A 34 1.34 13.53 -10.09
CA SER A 34 0.42 14.67 -10.16
C SER A 34 -0.87 14.46 -9.38
N HIS A 35 -1.16 13.23 -8.95
CA HIS A 35 -2.44 12.84 -8.35
C HIS A 35 -2.31 12.38 -6.89
N SER A 36 -1.12 12.54 -6.28
CA SER A 36 -0.88 12.07 -4.91
C SER A 36 0.08 12.95 -4.13
N ILE A 37 0.09 12.74 -2.84
CA ILE A 37 1.08 13.29 -1.90
C ILE A 37 1.99 12.14 -1.50
N GLY A 38 3.32 12.29 -1.69
CA GLY A 38 4.31 11.33 -1.27
C GLY A 38 4.79 11.61 0.16
N ILE A 39 4.81 10.58 0.99
CA ILE A 39 5.39 10.64 2.34
C ILE A 39 6.57 9.67 2.40
N GLU A 40 7.77 10.21 2.48
CA GLU A 40 8.99 9.43 2.69
C GLU A 40 9.24 9.24 4.19
N MET A 41 9.58 8.03 4.59
CA MET A 41 9.94 7.71 5.99
C MET A 41 11.39 7.26 6.02
N GLN A 42 12.20 7.88 6.87
CA GLN A 42 13.61 7.54 6.98
C GLN A 42 13.81 6.08 7.40
N ASN A 43 14.52 5.32 6.56
CA ASN A 43 14.85 3.93 6.80
C ASN A 43 16.06 3.57 5.92
N PRO A 44 17.00 2.75 6.37
CA PRO A 44 18.16 2.34 5.56
C PRO A 44 17.76 1.58 4.28
N GLY A 45 16.55 1.04 4.25
CA GLY A 45 16.06 0.31 3.08
C GLY A 45 16.62 -1.11 2.97
N HIS A 46 16.12 -1.85 1.98
CA HIS A 46 16.37 -3.29 1.86
C HIS A 46 17.84 -3.66 1.62
N GLU A 47 18.64 -2.75 1.09
CA GLU A 47 20.06 -3.01 0.75
C GLU A 47 21.01 -2.64 1.89
N LEU A 48 20.65 -1.69 2.74
CA LEU A 48 21.53 -1.10 3.74
C LEU A 48 21.10 -1.43 5.18
N GLY A 49 20.25 -2.42 5.40
CA GLY A 49 19.83 -2.85 6.73
C GLY A 49 18.41 -2.48 7.09
N TYR A 50 17.44 -2.89 6.25
CA TYR A 50 16.03 -2.67 6.48
C TYR A 50 15.57 -3.06 7.88
N LYS A 51 14.98 -2.12 8.59
CA LYS A 51 14.51 -2.27 9.97
C LYS A 51 13.05 -1.86 10.14
N LYS A 52 12.49 -2.15 11.30
CA LYS A 52 11.17 -1.63 11.67
C LYS A 52 11.21 -0.12 11.76
N PHE A 53 10.10 0.51 11.43
CA PHE A 53 9.87 1.93 11.69
C PHE A 53 9.67 2.15 13.19
N THR A 54 10.13 3.28 13.71
CA THR A 54 9.98 3.63 15.12
C THR A 54 8.52 3.96 15.44
N GLU A 55 8.16 3.95 16.73
CA GLU A 55 6.83 4.38 17.16
C GLU A 55 6.61 5.86 16.83
N GLU A 56 7.64 6.69 17.05
CA GLU A 56 7.62 8.12 16.73
C GLU A 56 7.36 8.38 15.23
N GLN A 57 7.99 7.59 14.34
CA GLN A 57 7.73 7.68 12.91
C GLN A 57 6.29 7.32 12.56
N MET A 58 5.77 6.24 13.15
CA MET A 58 4.41 5.78 12.88
C MET A 58 3.36 6.77 13.42
N ASP A 59 3.58 7.34 14.60
CA ASP A 59 2.72 8.38 15.17
C ASP A 59 2.77 9.68 14.36
N GLY A 60 3.96 10.08 13.92
CA GLY A 60 4.16 11.19 13.01
C GLY A 60 3.41 10.99 11.68
N LEU A 61 3.46 9.78 11.12
CA LEU A 61 2.72 9.42 9.91
C LEU A 61 1.20 9.53 10.12
N VAL A 62 0.67 9.00 11.22
CA VAL A 62 -0.76 9.09 11.56
C VAL A 62 -1.19 10.56 11.69
N SER A 63 -0.42 11.36 12.43
CA SER A 63 -0.71 12.79 12.64
C SER A 63 -0.71 13.56 11.32
N LEU A 64 0.33 13.40 10.51
CA LEU A 64 0.46 14.06 9.20
C LEU A 64 -0.68 13.64 8.25
N THR A 65 -0.98 12.35 8.16
CA THR A 65 -2.01 11.86 7.24
C THR A 65 -3.40 12.34 7.65
N LYS A 66 -3.72 12.33 8.94
CA LYS A 66 -4.98 12.88 9.45
C LYS A 66 -5.10 14.39 9.17
N ASP A 67 -4.00 15.12 9.24
CA ASP A 67 -4.00 16.54 8.90
C ASP A 67 -4.21 16.76 7.38
N ILE A 68 -3.60 15.93 6.53
CA ILE A 68 -3.87 15.94 5.09
C ILE A 68 -5.35 15.63 4.81
N PHE A 69 -5.95 14.67 5.49
CA PHE A 69 -7.36 14.30 5.30
C PHE A 69 -8.35 15.43 5.65
N LYS A 70 -7.99 16.36 6.55
CA LYS A 70 -8.83 17.53 6.86
C LYS A 70 -8.96 18.48 5.67
N ARG A 71 -7.99 18.53 4.78
CA ARG A 71 -7.95 19.45 3.64
C ARG A 71 -8.01 18.76 2.26
N ARG A 72 -8.00 17.43 2.23
CA ARG A 72 -8.07 16.63 1.00
C ARG A 72 -8.98 15.42 1.21
N THR A 73 -9.92 15.22 0.31
CA THR A 73 -10.78 14.03 0.33
C THR A 73 -10.02 12.85 -0.28
N ILE A 74 -9.37 12.05 0.57
CA ILE A 74 -8.61 10.86 0.17
C ILE A 74 -9.25 9.65 0.82
N PRO A 75 -9.79 8.70 0.03
CA PRO A 75 -10.29 7.44 0.58
C PRO A 75 -9.17 6.64 1.26
N ASN A 76 -9.48 6.01 2.39
CA ASN A 76 -8.50 5.20 3.13
C ASN A 76 -7.83 4.11 2.29
N ARG A 77 -8.53 3.54 1.31
CA ARG A 77 -7.96 2.56 0.37
C ARG A 77 -6.94 3.12 -0.62
N ASN A 78 -6.82 4.45 -0.72
CA ASN A 78 -5.82 5.14 -1.50
C ASN A 78 -4.60 5.60 -0.67
N VAL A 79 -4.47 5.11 0.57
CA VAL A 79 -3.21 5.16 1.33
C VAL A 79 -2.42 3.91 0.99
N LEU A 80 -1.36 4.08 0.21
CA LEU A 80 -0.68 3.01 -0.52
C LEU A 80 0.82 3.01 -0.24
N GLY A 81 1.44 1.86 -0.35
CA GLY A 81 2.89 1.75 -0.44
C GLY A 81 3.37 1.92 -1.88
N HIS A 82 4.64 2.30 -2.05
CA HIS A 82 5.26 2.36 -3.37
C HIS A 82 5.21 1.01 -4.10
N SER A 83 5.30 -0.10 -3.35
CA SER A 83 5.15 -1.45 -3.89
C SER A 83 3.74 -1.75 -4.43
N ASP A 84 2.70 -1.06 -3.96
CA ASP A 84 1.34 -1.25 -4.49
C ASP A 84 1.19 -0.61 -5.87
N ILE A 85 1.71 0.60 -6.05
CA ILE A 85 1.62 1.34 -7.31
C ILE A 85 2.68 0.95 -8.34
N ALA A 86 3.72 0.23 -7.93
CA ALA A 86 4.81 -0.21 -8.81
C ALA A 86 5.30 -1.64 -8.45
N PRO A 87 4.41 -2.67 -8.48
CA PRO A 87 4.65 -3.98 -7.89
C PRO A 87 5.81 -4.77 -8.51
N ALA A 88 6.15 -4.50 -9.78
CA ALA A 88 7.29 -5.15 -10.45
C ALA A 88 8.63 -4.48 -10.13
N ARG A 89 8.64 -3.25 -9.61
CA ARG A 89 9.82 -2.40 -9.49
C ARG A 89 10.19 -2.06 -8.05
N LYS A 90 9.19 -1.96 -7.16
CA LYS A 90 9.36 -1.43 -5.81
C LYS A 90 9.01 -2.44 -4.72
N LYS A 91 9.65 -2.28 -3.55
CA LYS A 91 9.44 -3.13 -2.38
C LYS A 91 9.04 -2.33 -1.14
N ASP A 92 9.30 -1.03 -1.14
CA ASP A 92 9.02 -0.12 -0.02
C ASP A 92 7.51 0.12 0.15
N PRO A 93 7.04 0.38 1.39
CA PRO A 93 7.78 0.47 2.65
C PRO A 93 8.24 -0.89 3.19
N GLY A 94 7.88 -2.02 2.56
CA GLY A 94 8.32 -3.36 2.91
C GLY A 94 7.47 -4.04 4.00
N LYS A 95 7.84 -5.29 4.32
CA LYS A 95 7.04 -6.18 5.19
C LYS A 95 7.02 -5.80 6.67
N LEU A 96 7.96 -4.94 7.12
CA LEU A 96 8.04 -4.50 8.51
C LEU A 96 7.21 -3.24 8.79
N PHE A 97 6.61 -2.65 7.75
CA PHE A 97 5.67 -1.55 7.90
C PHE A 97 4.32 -2.09 8.40
N ASN A 98 3.81 -1.52 9.48
CA ASN A 98 2.63 -2.05 10.17
C ASN A 98 1.32 -1.45 9.61
N TRP A 99 0.92 -1.89 8.41
CA TRP A 99 -0.30 -1.47 7.75
C TRP A 99 -1.57 -1.73 8.57
N GLN A 100 -1.62 -2.87 9.27
CA GLN A 100 -2.78 -3.22 10.09
C GLN A 100 -2.96 -2.21 11.22
N TRP A 101 -1.90 -1.93 11.98
CA TRP A 101 -1.93 -0.95 13.05
C TRP A 101 -2.30 0.44 12.52
N LEU A 102 -1.74 0.85 11.38
CA LEU A 102 -2.05 2.14 10.75
C LEU A 102 -3.56 2.26 10.44
N SER A 103 -4.18 1.20 9.93
CA SER A 103 -5.63 1.17 9.68
C SER A 103 -6.47 1.25 10.95
N GLU A 104 -6.00 0.66 12.04
CA GLU A 104 -6.62 0.76 13.38
C GLU A 104 -6.55 2.19 13.93
N GLN A 105 -5.57 2.99 13.49
CA GLN A 105 -5.49 4.41 13.78
C GLN A 105 -6.38 5.27 12.87
N GLY A 106 -7.16 4.67 11.96
CA GLY A 106 -8.05 5.37 11.01
C GLY A 106 -7.35 5.89 9.75
N VAL A 107 -6.14 5.42 9.47
CA VAL A 107 -5.34 5.76 8.27
C VAL A 107 -5.07 4.50 7.47
N GLY A 108 -5.47 4.50 6.20
CA GLY A 108 -5.34 3.32 5.35
C GLY A 108 -6.49 2.33 5.53
N PHE A 109 -6.39 1.22 4.82
CA PHE A 109 -7.42 0.19 4.78
C PHE A 109 -6.81 -1.18 5.11
N TRP A 110 -7.53 -1.96 5.92
CA TRP A 110 -7.17 -3.36 6.20
C TRP A 110 -8.40 -4.25 6.01
N PRO A 111 -8.37 -5.25 5.11
CA PRO A 111 -9.51 -6.12 4.86
C PRO A 111 -9.77 -7.02 6.07
N LYS A 112 -11.02 -7.04 6.54
CA LYS A 112 -11.45 -7.95 7.61
C LYS A 112 -11.81 -9.30 6.99
N ALA A 113 -10.90 -10.26 7.06
CA ALA A 113 -11.13 -11.61 6.56
C ALA A 113 -12.32 -12.27 7.27
N ASN A 114 -13.41 -12.49 6.55
CA ASN A 114 -14.56 -13.23 7.05
C ASN A 114 -14.40 -14.71 6.66
N LYS A 115 -14.13 -15.58 7.63
CA LYS A 115 -13.87 -17.01 7.44
C LYS A 115 -15.01 -17.82 6.78
N LEU A 116 -16.19 -17.22 6.62
CA LEU A 116 -17.38 -17.88 6.08
C LEU A 116 -17.45 -17.88 4.54
N ILE A 117 -16.51 -17.25 3.85
CA ILE A 117 -16.54 -17.13 2.40
C ILE A 117 -15.45 -18.01 1.81
N SER A 118 -15.85 -19.12 1.17
CA SER A 118 -14.94 -19.94 0.36
C SER A 118 -14.86 -19.34 -1.03
N THR A 119 -13.88 -18.47 -1.26
CA THR A 119 -13.63 -17.95 -2.61
C THR A 119 -12.66 -18.86 -3.32
N LYS A 120 -13.12 -19.48 -4.39
CA LYS A 120 -12.26 -20.23 -5.33
C LYS A 120 -12.14 -19.43 -6.60
N PHE A 121 -11.02 -18.78 -6.81
CA PHE A 121 -10.70 -18.28 -8.15
C PHE A 121 -10.34 -19.48 -9.02
N SER A 122 -11.22 -19.80 -9.97
CA SER A 122 -11.04 -20.99 -10.82
C SER A 122 -10.00 -20.78 -11.92
N LYS A 123 -9.74 -19.50 -12.29
CA LYS A 123 -8.85 -19.13 -13.39
C LYS A 123 -7.98 -17.92 -13.04
N THR A 124 -6.79 -17.88 -13.63
CA THR A 124 -5.85 -16.74 -13.51
C THR A 124 -6.47 -15.44 -14.02
N PHE A 125 -7.38 -15.50 -14.99
CA PHE A 125 -8.10 -14.34 -15.52
C PHE A 125 -8.99 -13.69 -14.45
N GLU A 126 -9.80 -14.47 -13.74
CA GLU A 126 -10.67 -13.98 -12.66
C GLU A 126 -9.86 -13.31 -11.54
N LEU A 127 -8.71 -13.88 -11.20
CA LEU A 127 -7.80 -13.29 -10.21
C LEU A 127 -7.24 -11.95 -10.68
N ARG A 128 -6.84 -11.83 -11.95
CA ARG A 128 -6.34 -10.58 -12.53
C ARG A 128 -7.42 -9.49 -12.48
N GLU A 129 -8.66 -9.84 -12.82
CA GLU A 129 -9.79 -8.89 -12.74
C GLU A 129 -10.00 -8.40 -11.30
N GLN A 130 -9.99 -9.30 -10.31
CA GLN A 130 -10.16 -8.91 -8.91
C GLN A 130 -9.03 -8.00 -8.42
N LEU A 131 -7.78 -8.29 -8.78
CA LEU A 131 -6.65 -7.44 -8.45
C LEU A 131 -6.73 -6.07 -9.15
N SER A 132 -7.23 -6.03 -10.38
CA SER A 132 -7.48 -4.78 -11.10
C SER A 132 -8.61 -3.95 -10.47
N LEU A 133 -9.67 -4.58 -9.98
CA LEU A 133 -10.74 -3.91 -9.22
C LEU A 133 -10.22 -3.29 -7.90
N ILE A 134 -9.21 -3.88 -7.29
CA ILE A 134 -8.51 -3.29 -6.13
C ILE A 134 -7.78 -2.01 -6.53
N GLY A 135 -7.23 -1.95 -7.75
CA GLY A 135 -6.49 -0.82 -8.29
C GLY A 135 -5.15 -1.16 -8.95
N TYR A 136 -4.70 -2.42 -8.84
CA TYR A 136 -3.43 -2.86 -9.41
C TYR A 136 -3.41 -2.82 -10.94
N ASP A 137 -2.22 -2.57 -11.50
CA ASP A 137 -2.00 -2.54 -12.95
C ASP A 137 -2.24 -3.93 -13.59
N PRO A 138 -3.26 -4.07 -14.48
CA PRO A 138 -3.55 -5.33 -15.14
C PRO A 138 -2.47 -5.78 -16.14
N SER A 139 -1.55 -4.91 -16.53
CA SER A 139 -0.43 -5.24 -17.44
C SER A 139 0.73 -5.93 -16.72
N VAL A 140 0.82 -5.77 -15.41
CA VAL A 140 1.86 -6.41 -14.58
C VAL A 140 1.55 -7.88 -14.34
N SER A 141 2.59 -8.71 -14.17
CA SER A 141 2.40 -10.13 -13.88
C SER A 141 1.60 -10.34 -12.59
N VAL A 142 0.64 -11.27 -12.61
CA VAL A 142 -0.18 -11.62 -11.44
C VAL A 142 0.69 -11.96 -10.24
N ARG A 143 1.83 -12.64 -10.46
CA ARG A 143 2.77 -12.97 -9.38
C ARG A 143 3.36 -11.73 -8.71
N SER A 144 3.79 -10.73 -9.49
CA SER A 144 4.35 -9.49 -8.93
C SER A 144 3.29 -8.72 -8.14
N VAL A 145 2.05 -8.69 -8.64
CA VAL A 145 0.93 -8.06 -7.94
C VAL A 145 0.60 -8.82 -6.64
N LEU A 146 0.56 -10.16 -6.67
CA LEU A 146 0.36 -10.96 -5.44
C LEU A 146 1.45 -10.71 -4.41
N VAL A 147 2.71 -10.59 -4.83
CA VAL A 147 3.82 -10.26 -3.92
C VAL A 147 3.61 -8.89 -3.27
N ALA A 148 3.17 -7.87 -4.02
CA ALA A 148 2.87 -6.55 -3.48
C ALA A 148 1.67 -6.60 -2.53
N PHE A 149 0.58 -7.22 -2.94
CA PHE A 149 -0.62 -7.42 -2.12
C PHE A 149 -0.31 -8.15 -0.81
N GLN A 150 0.45 -9.25 -0.85
CA GLN A 150 0.85 -9.99 0.34
C GLN A 150 1.76 -9.15 1.24
N ARG A 151 2.67 -8.33 0.67
CA ARG A 151 3.53 -7.44 1.44
C ARG A 151 2.73 -6.42 2.23
N HIS A 152 1.65 -5.92 1.68
CA HIS A 152 0.74 -4.98 2.33
C HIS A 152 -0.17 -5.70 3.33
N PHE A 153 -0.92 -6.72 2.89
CA PHE A 153 -2.04 -7.31 3.64
C PHE A 153 -1.73 -8.64 4.31
N ARG A 154 -0.56 -9.23 4.03
CA ARG A 154 -0.15 -10.53 4.58
C ARG A 154 1.36 -10.64 4.75
N PRO A 155 2.00 -9.74 5.51
CA PRO A 155 3.47 -9.66 5.60
C PRO A 155 4.17 -10.90 6.18
N LYS A 156 3.42 -11.81 6.81
CA LYS A 156 3.94 -13.08 7.35
C LYS A 156 4.34 -14.10 6.28
N LYS A 157 3.76 -14.01 5.06
CA LYS A 157 4.05 -14.94 3.96
C LYS A 157 3.91 -14.25 2.61
N ILE A 158 5.03 -13.90 2.00
CA ILE A 158 5.14 -13.15 0.73
C ILE A 158 5.83 -14.07 -0.29
N ASP A 159 5.06 -14.92 -0.95
CA ASP A 159 5.57 -15.91 -1.92
C ASP A 159 5.04 -15.70 -3.36
N GLY A 160 4.07 -14.78 -3.52
CA GLY A 160 3.41 -14.53 -4.80
C GLY A 160 2.52 -15.68 -5.27
N LEU A 161 2.11 -16.55 -4.35
CA LEU A 161 1.19 -17.65 -4.62
C LEU A 161 -0.20 -17.34 -4.07
N LEU A 162 -1.22 -17.74 -4.81
CA LEU A 162 -2.60 -17.63 -4.36
C LEU A 162 -2.95 -18.84 -3.50
N ASP A 163 -2.91 -18.66 -2.18
CA ASP A 163 -3.47 -19.64 -1.24
C ASP A 163 -4.81 -19.15 -0.67
N SER A 164 -5.44 -19.98 0.16
CA SER A 164 -6.76 -19.70 0.71
C SER A 164 -6.85 -18.40 1.52
N GLU A 165 -5.79 -18.06 2.26
CA GLU A 165 -5.75 -16.81 3.05
C GLU A 165 -5.62 -15.59 2.13
N THR A 166 -4.74 -15.64 1.14
CA THR A 166 -4.59 -14.57 0.15
C THR A 166 -5.89 -14.36 -0.65
N ALA A 167 -6.53 -15.45 -1.09
CA ALA A 167 -7.80 -15.40 -1.79
C ALA A 167 -8.90 -14.75 -0.94
N LEU A 168 -8.98 -15.10 0.34
CA LEU A 168 -9.93 -14.54 1.28
C LEU A 168 -9.72 -13.04 1.50
N LEU A 169 -8.47 -12.59 1.60
CA LEU A 169 -8.13 -11.16 1.76
C LEU A 169 -8.50 -10.36 0.52
N ILE A 170 -8.24 -10.88 -0.70
CA ILE A 170 -8.62 -10.25 -1.97
C ILE A 170 -10.15 -10.11 -2.05
N ASP A 171 -10.88 -11.18 -1.76
CA ASP A 171 -12.34 -11.18 -1.77
C ASP A 171 -12.92 -10.19 -0.74
N SER A 172 -12.37 -10.19 0.47
CA SER A 172 -12.76 -9.25 1.52
C SER A 172 -12.51 -7.80 1.11
N TYR A 173 -11.37 -7.51 0.47
CA TYR A 173 -11.06 -6.17 -0.03
C TYR A 173 -12.08 -5.70 -1.07
N THR A 174 -12.40 -6.54 -2.05
CA THR A 174 -13.30 -6.17 -3.15
C THR A 174 -14.76 -6.03 -2.72
N LYS A 175 -15.22 -6.76 -1.71
CA LYS A 175 -16.60 -6.66 -1.18
C LYS A 175 -16.85 -5.50 -0.24
N THR A 176 -15.81 -4.93 0.34
CA THR A 176 -15.89 -3.73 1.19
C THR A 176 -15.68 -2.44 0.41
N ALA A 177 -15.57 -2.56 -0.90
CA ALA A 177 -15.39 -1.46 -1.85
C ALA A 177 -16.69 -0.69 -2.12
#